data_3398bfe4377ce33656f8c3cfa4a3fce3
#
_entry.id   3398bfe4377ce33656f8c3cfa4a3fce3
#
_cell.length_a   1.000
_cell.length_b   1.000
_cell.length_c   1.000
_cell.angle_alpha   90.00
_cell.angle_beta   90.00
_cell.angle_gamma   90.00
#
_symmetry.space_group_name_H-M   'P 1'
#
loop_
_entity.id
_entity.type
_entity.pdbx_description
1 polymer ?
#
loop_
_entity_poly.entity_id
_entity_poly.type
_entity_poly.pdbx_seq_one_letter_code
_entity_poly.pdbx_strand_id
1 'polypeptide(L)'
;MIFTDKKLPEEIPAYYACADCFVSASLTETQGMTYIEALACGLPVFARYDDVLKDLVIEEDSGFLFETPQEFAEKLTDFMHRSADERKAFSRRALSKIVKYDSRVFYSKVLSVYYQAINDFEDAYEVIKIKTLDDYVRIYVQNDKEDQPQKLLIDLDDYFTYKIRLHTMLDRYTVAHFQRKEIVLEAYRGAIRKLRMRDYTRKEMGTWLHRQPGLSVEDVEGLLSELEEKGYINDNLYMQQKIEKMQFSLSGKGNIRRTLINKGISAEDVDEALSGLDDEEERLRALKMAEKLMATIKDKSRKMKKQTIVQKLISLGFDSDIARSTSERLNFEEEDDSDALNKTIAKAIRTYSRKLSGQPLKNKVLVYCMQKGFLREDIMNHLNEMEWRDEQ
;
A
#
# COMPACT_ATOMS: atom_id res chain seq x y z
N MET A 1 6.43 17.29 -37.75
CA MET A 1 5.79 18.39 -37.00
C MET A 1 4.31 18.08 -36.95
N ILE A 2 3.71 18.08 -35.78
CA ILE A 2 2.26 17.85 -35.60
C ILE A 2 1.65 19.17 -35.15
N PHE A 3 0.65 19.65 -35.86
CA PHE A 3 -0.11 20.84 -35.46
C PHE A 3 -1.40 20.38 -34.80
N THR A 4 -1.61 20.82 -33.56
CA THR A 4 -2.86 20.60 -32.83
C THR A 4 -3.66 21.89 -32.89
N ASP A 5 -4.90 21.86 -33.38
CA ASP A 5 -5.78 23.01 -33.33
C ASP A 5 -5.99 23.49 -31.86
N LYS A 6 -6.70 24.61 -31.72
CA LYS A 6 -7.03 25.14 -30.39
C LYS A 6 -7.62 24.05 -29.48
N LYS A 7 -7.06 23.90 -28.31
CA LYS A 7 -7.45 22.91 -27.33
C LYS A 7 -8.18 23.53 -26.12
N LEU A 8 -9.04 22.73 -25.50
CA LEU A 8 -9.69 23.15 -24.26
C LEU A 8 -8.70 23.12 -23.09
N PRO A 9 -8.86 23.98 -22.07
CA PRO A 9 -7.95 24.00 -20.91
C PRO A 9 -7.77 22.63 -20.24
N GLU A 10 -8.83 21.81 -20.21
CA GLU A 10 -8.81 20.48 -19.60
C GLU A 10 -7.93 19.47 -20.38
N GLU A 11 -7.70 19.71 -21.67
CA GLU A 11 -6.87 18.85 -22.51
C GLU A 11 -5.37 19.20 -22.42
N ILE A 12 -5.03 20.42 -22.05
CA ILE A 12 -3.66 20.95 -22.08
C ILE A 12 -2.69 20.14 -21.21
N PRO A 13 -3.05 19.70 -19.97
CA PRO A 13 -2.14 18.91 -19.14
C PRO A 13 -1.68 17.59 -19.80
N ALA A 14 -2.55 16.96 -20.61
CA ALA A 14 -2.19 15.74 -21.32
C ALA A 14 -1.10 15.97 -22.39
N TYR A 15 -1.12 17.14 -23.04
CA TYR A 15 -0.08 17.52 -23.99
C TYR A 15 1.25 17.78 -23.29
N TYR A 16 1.23 18.48 -22.15
CA TYR A 16 2.43 18.67 -21.36
C TYR A 16 3.01 17.34 -20.86
N ALA A 17 2.17 16.43 -20.42
CA ALA A 17 2.61 15.13 -19.94
C ALA A 17 3.30 14.25 -21.00
N CYS A 18 3.05 14.51 -22.30
CA CYS A 18 3.68 13.79 -23.43
C CYS A 18 4.97 14.44 -23.94
N ALA A 19 5.35 15.60 -23.40
CA ALA A 19 6.48 16.38 -23.88
C ALA A 19 7.75 16.14 -23.04
N ASP A 20 8.91 16.30 -23.66
CA ASP A 20 10.21 16.31 -22.96
C ASP A 20 10.63 17.70 -22.49
N CYS A 21 10.15 18.74 -23.15
CA CYS A 21 10.39 20.14 -22.79
C CYS A 21 9.32 21.05 -23.39
N PHE A 22 9.19 22.23 -22.86
CA PHE A 22 8.37 23.31 -23.40
C PHE A 22 9.27 24.36 -24.07
N VAL A 23 8.96 24.77 -25.28
CA VAL A 23 9.74 25.75 -26.04
C VAL A 23 8.87 26.92 -26.44
N SER A 24 9.33 28.14 -26.19
CA SER A 24 8.70 29.35 -26.69
C SER A 24 9.72 30.36 -27.19
N ALA A 25 9.45 30.89 -28.36
CA ALA A 25 10.23 32.00 -28.97
C ALA A 25 9.49 33.34 -28.91
N SER A 26 8.51 33.46 -28.00
CA SER A 26 7.78 34.72 -27.79
C SER A 26 8.73 35.87 -27.45
N LEU A 27 8.48 37.02 -28.03
CA LEU A 27 9.31 38.22 -27.82
C LEU A 27 8.84 39.09 -26.68
N THR A 28 7.60 38.90 -26.25
CA THR A 28 6.97 39.72 -25.21
C THR A 28 6.02 38.85 -24.40
N GLU A 29 6.25 38.85 -23.11
CA GLU A 29 5.37 38.15 -22.15
C GLU A 29 4.83 39.14 -21.11
N THR A 30 3.58 38.97 -20.72
CA THR A 30 2.97 39.74 -19.64
C THR A 30 3.06 39.09 -18.28
N GLN A 31 2.80 37.78 -18.23
CA GLN A 31 2.83 36.96 -17.01
C GLN A 31 3.44 35.57 -17.18
N GLY A 32 3.66 35.13 -18.42
CA GLY A 32 4.23 33.83 -18.70
C GLY A 32 3.41 32.64 -18.19
N MET A 33 2.07 32.71 -18.28
CA MET A 33 1.18 31.64 -17.76
C MET A 33 1.47 30.27 -18.36
N THR A 34 1.73 30.18 -19.66
CA THR A 34 2.05 28.92 -20.35
C THR A 34 3.37 28.30 -19.85
N TYR A 35 4.32 29.12 -19.44
CA TYR A 35 5.57 28.69 -18.82
C TYR A 35 5.31 28.14 -17.41
N ILE A 36 4.43 28.81 -16.65
CA ILE A 36 4.01 28.34 -15.32
C ILE A 36 3.30 26.99 -15.43
N GLU A 37 2.41 26.82 -16.39
CA GLU A 37 1.71 25.56 -16.66
C GLU A 37 2.69 24.43 -17.04
N ALA A 38 3.65 24.71 -17.93
CA ALA A 38 4.67 23.74 -18.32
C ALA A 38 5.54 23.31 -17.13
N LEU A 39 5.99 24.26 -16.32
CA LEU A 39 6.75 24.00 -15.09
C LEU A 39 5.93 23.24 -14.05
N ALA A 40 4.63 23.50 -13.93
CA ALA A 40 3.73 22.76 -13.06
C ALA A 40 3.52 21.30 -13.49
N CYS A 41 3.78 21.00 -14.76
CA CYS A 41 3.84 19.62 -15.28
C CYS A 41 5.25 19.02 -15.23
N GLY A 42 6.21 19.71 -14.61
CA GLY A 42 7.61 19.24 -14.49
C GLY A 42 8.42 19.35 -15.78
N LEU A 43 7.94 20.12 -16.78
CA LEU A 43 8.66 20.30 -18.04
C LEU A 43 9.74 21.38 -17.92
N PRO A 44 10.97 21.11 -18.33
CA PRO A 44 11.96 22.16 -18.52
C PRO A 44 11.52 23.15 -19.59
N VAL A 45 11.73 24.41 -19.33
CA VAL A 45 11.33 25.49 -20.23
C VAL A 45 12.52 26.03 -21.00
N PHE A 46 12.42 26.09 -22.33
CA PHE A 46 13.34 26.80 -23.21
C PHE A 46 12.63 28.05 -23.73
N ALA A 47 13.05 29.20 -23.25
CA ALA A 47 12.38 30.47 -23.58
C ALA A 47 13.36 31.49 -24.15
N ARG A 48 12.88 32.30 -25.08
CA ARG A 48 13.64 33.47 -25.48
C ARG A 48 13.76 34.42 -24.29
N TYR A 49 14.92 35.06 -24.14
CA TYR A 49 15.18 35.97 -23.03
C TYR A 49 14.14 37.10 -22.99
N ASP A 50 13.53 37.29 -21.82
CA ASP A 50 12.64 38.39 -21.48
C ASP A 50 12.82 38.66 -19.99
N ASP A 51 12.82 39.94 -19.63
CA ASP A 51 12.99 40.39 -18.23
C ASP A 51 11.91 39.83 -17.28
N VAL A 52 10.71 39.57 -17.81
CA VAL A 52 9.59 38.97 -17.04
C VAL A 52 9.88 37.52 -16.71
N LEU A 53 10.64 36.81 -17.54
CA LEU A 53 10.90 35.37 -17.39
C LEU A 53 12.13 35.04 -16.55
N LYS A 54 13.02 36.00 -16.29
CA LYS A 54 14.30 35.77 -15.56
C LYS A 54 14.12 35.19 -14.14
N ASP A 55 13.00 35.52 -13.48
CA ASP A 55 12.69 35.03 -12.14
C ASP A 55 11.88 33.72 -12.15
N LEU A 56 11.39 33.32 -13.32
CA LEU A 56 10.61 32.11 -13.53
C LEU A 56 11.46 30.99 -14.16
N VAL A 57 12.23 31.33 -15.20
CA VAL A 57 13.11 30.40 -15.93
C VAL A 57 14.53 30.60 -15.44
N ILE A 58 14.92 29.80 -14.46
CA ILE A 58 16.26 29.84 -13.84
C ILE A 58 17.13 28.78 -14.51
N GLU A 59 18.29 29.20 -15.04
CA GLU A 59 19.24 28.36 -15.73
C GLU A 59 19.59 27.11 -14.90
N GLU A 60 19.55 25.93 -15.53
CA GLU A 60 19.82 24.63 -14.91
C GLU A 60 18.85 24.17 -13.80
N ASP A 61 17.92 25.01 -13.39
CA ASP A 61 16.95 24.70 -12.35
C ASP A 61 15.53 24.47 -12.90
N SER A 62 15.01 25.43 -13.66
CA SER A 62 13.64 25.35 -14.20
C SER A 62 13.61 25.43 -15.72
N GLY A 63 14.71 25.85 -16.36
CA GLY A 63 14.78 25.96 -17.82
C GLY A 63 16.05 26.61 -18.30
N PHE A 64 15.97 27.10 -19.51
CA PHE A 64 17.08 27.76 -20.23
C PHE A 64 16.54 28.96 -20.97
N LEU A 65 17.18 30.12 -20.80
CA LEU A 65 16.92 31.32 -21.58
C LEU A 65 17.89 31.38 -22.76
N PHE A 66 17.42 31.81 -23.92
CA PHE A 66 18.26 31.99 -25.11
C PHE A 66 17.96 33.31 -25.82
N GLU A 67 18.96 33.89 -26.46
CA GLU A 67 18.81 35.10 -27.26
C GLU A 67 18.84 34.83 -28.76
N THR A 68 19.60 33.79 -29.16
CA THR A 68 19.80 33.40 -30.54
C THR A 68 19.35 31.99 -30.85
N PRO A 69 18.99 31.68 -32.14
CA PRO A 69 18.65 30.32 -32.54
C PRO A 69 19.82 29.32 -32.32
N GLN A 70 21.07 29.79 -32.46
CA GLN A 70 22.26 28.97 -32.24
C GLN A 70 22.37 28.54 -30.78
N GLU A 71 22.25 29.49 -29.88
CA GLU A 71 22.25 29.23 -28.43
C GLU A 71 21.10 28.28 -28.01
N PHE A 72 19.92 28.46 -28.59
CA PHE A 72 18.81 27.53 -28.36
C PHE A 72 19.17 26.11 -28.78
N ALA A 73 19.76 25.94 -30.01
CA ALA A 73 20.11 24.64 -30.52
C ALA A 73 21.18 23.94 -29.66
N GLU A 74 22.17 24.69 -29.17
CA GLU A 74 23.22 24.18 -28.30
C GLU A 74 22.64 23.72 -26.96
N LYS A 75 21.86 24.55 -26.26
CA LYS A 75 21.24 24.25 -24.97
C LYS A 75 20.26 23.08 -25.08
N LEU A 76 19.46 23.02 -26.14
CA LEU A 76 18.52 21.93 -26.35
C LEU A 76 19.27 20.61 -26.62
N THR A 77 20.30 20.64 -27.45
CA THR A 77 21.11 19.46 -27.76
C THR A 77 21.78 18.93 -26.49
N ASP A 78 22.37 19.81 -25.67
CA ASP A 78 22.99 19.42 -24.41
C ASP A 78 21.97 18.78 -23.47
N PHE A 79 20.81 19.39 -23.31
CA PHE A 79 19.73 18.84 -22.51
C PHE A 79 19.24 17.47 -23.00
N MET A 80 19.08 17.28 -24.29
CA MET A 80 18.66 16.00 -24.89
C MET A 80 19.68 14.87 -24.71
N HIS A 81 20.96 15.19 -24.57
CA HIS A 81 22.02 14.21 -24.29
C HIS A 81 22.12 13.79 -22.82
N ARG A 82 21.40 14.46 -21.91
CA ARG A 82 21.38 14.09 -20.50
C ARG A 82 20.71 12.72 -20.28
N SER A 83 21.19 12.01 -19.30
CA SER A 83 20.59 10.74 -18.88
C SER A 83 19.14 10.91 -18.41
N ALA A 84 18.39 9.84 -18.38
CA ALA A 84 17.01 9.85 -17.90
C ALA A 84 16.92 10.33 -16.43
N ASP A 85 17.90 9.96 -15.62
CA ASP A 85 17.92 10.36 -14.19
C ASP A 85 18.24 11.85 -14.03
N GLU A 86 19.14 12.40 -14.81
CA GLU A 86 19.42 13.85 -14.82
C GLU A 86 18.21 14.64 -15.28
N ARG A 87 17.49 14.18 -16.31
CA ARG A 87 16.25 14.82 -16.77
C ARG A 87 15.15 14.77 -15.71
N LYS A 88 15.00 13.63 -15.02
CA LYS A 88 14.07 13.53 -13.88
C LYS A 88 14.44 14.44 -12.70
N ALA A 89 15.74 14.56 -12.42
CA ALA A 89 16.21 15.47 -11.38
C ALA A 89 15.91 16.92 -11.74
N PHE A 90 16.08 17.28 -13.01
CA PHE A 90 15.73 18.62 -13.54
C PHE A 90 14.21 18.90 -13.37
N SER A 91 13.36 17.96 -13.80
CA SER A 91 11.91 18.08 -13.64
C SER A 91 11.48 18.32 -12.18
N ARG A 92 12.11 17.62 -11.22
CA ARG A 92 11.86 17.84 -9.79
C ARG A 92 12.25 19.24 -9.32
N ARG A 93 13.38 19.78 -9.79
CA ARG A 93 13.80 21.15 -9.47
C ARG A 93 12.81 22.15 -10.06
N ALA A 94 12.41 21.98 -11.31
CA ALA A 94 11.42 22.81 -11.97
C ALA A 94 10.09 22.87 -11.20
N LEU A 95 9.58 21.71 -10.77
CA LEU A 95 8.38 21.63 -9.93
C LEU A 95 8.54 22.37 -8.60
N SER A 96 9.69 22.30 -7.97
CA SER A 96 9.93 23.00 -6.69
C SER A 96 9.85 24.52 -6.80
N LYS A 97 10.25 25.07 -7.95
CA LYS A 97 10.24 26.55 -8.19
C LYS A 97 8.84 27.12 -8.43
N ILE A 98 7.89 26.27 -8.87
CA ILE A 98 6.54 26.72 -9.22
C ILE A 98 5.63 26.87 -7.99
N VAL A 99 5.99 26.30 -6.85
CA VAL A 99 5.17 26.34 -5.63
C VAL A 99 4.76 27.76 -5.23
N LYS A 100 5.62 28.76 -5.47
CA LYS A 100 5.30 30.19 -5.21
C LYS A 100 4.17 30.74 -6.06
N TYR A 101 3.83 30.08 -7.17
CA TYR A 101 2.75 30.45 -8.08
C TYR A 101 1.48 29.62 -7.85
N ASP A 102 1.47 28.71 -6.85
CA ASP A 102 0.26 27.99 -6.46
C ASP A 102 -0.86 28.98 -6.15
N SER A 103 -2.03 28.74 -6.72
CA SER A 103 -3.20 29.63 -6.58
C SER A 103 -3.56 29.88 -5.11
N ARG A 104 -3.31 28.91 -4.23
CA ARG A 104 -3.55 29.01 -2.79
C ARG A 104 -2.56 29.98 -2.13
N VAL A 105 -1.27 29.91 -2.52
CA VAL A 105 -0.23 30.84 -2.04
C VAL A 105 -0.49 32.25 -2.54
N PHE A 106 -0.87 32.39 -3.83
CA PHE A 106 -1.27 33.67 -4.41
C PHE A 106 -2.51 34.23 -3.71
N TYR A 107 -3.56 33.42 -3.55
CA TYR A 107 -4.80 33.81 -2.90
C TYR A 107 -4.57 34.26 -1.44
N SER A 108 -3.76 33.55 -0.67
CA SER A 108 -3.43 33.94 0.71
C SER A 108 -2.68 35.26 0.77
N LYS A 109 -1.75 35.50 -0.17
CA LYS A 109 -1.03 36.81 -0.28
C LYS A 109 -1.95 37.97 -0.65
N VAL A 110 -2.82 37.74 -1.64
CA VAL A 110 -3.81 38.77 -2.05
C VAL A 110 -4.76 39.06 -0.92
N LEU A 111 -5.30 38.05 -0.25
CA LEU A 111 -6.16 38.24 0.91
C LEU A 111 -5.46 39.00 2.05
N SER A 112 -4.20 38.66 2.35
CA SER A 112 -3.45 39.36 3.39
C SER A 112 -3.32 40.87 3.09
N VAL A 113 -3.12 41.23 1.80
CA VAL A 113 -3.11 42.65 1.37
C VAL A 113 -4.49 43.28 1.51
N TYR A 114 -5.56 42.59 1.12
CA TYR A 114 -6.93 43.08 1.30
C TYR A 114 -7.28 43.27 2.77
N TYR A 115 -6.95 42.31 3.64
CA TYR A 115 -7.17 42.46 5.08
C TYR A 115 -6.33 43.57 5.72
N GLN A 116 -5.10 43.77 5.26
CA GLN A 116 -4.30 44.92 5.67
C GLN A 116 -4.91 46.26 5.23
N ALA A 117 -5.51 46.31 4.02
CA ALA A 117 -6.12 47.52 3.48
C ALA A 117 -7.47 47.86 4.10
N ILE A 118 -8.25 46.87 4.54
CA ILE A 118 -9.62 47.05 5.07
C ILE A 118 -9.64 47.26 6.58
N ASN A 119 -8.52 47.04 7.30
CA ASN A 119 -8.42 47.17 8.76
C ASN A 119 -9.35 46.21 9.55
N ASP A 120 -9.85 45.15 8.91
CA ASP A 120 -10.73 44.14 9.52
C ASP A 120 -9.94 43.04 10.21
N PHE A 121 -9.22 43.40 11.27
CA PHE A 121 -8.57 42.46 12.18
C PHE A 121 -9.55 41.78 13.18
N GLU A 122 -10.83 41.83 12.96
CA GLU A 122 -11.80 41.26 13.90
C GLU A 122 -11.63 39.75 14.17
N ASP A 123 -10.92 39.01 13.30
CA ASP A 123 -10.65 37.59 13.41
C ASP A 123 -9.15 37.25 13.31
N ALA A 124 -8.26 38.18 13.67
CA ALA A 124 -6.82 37.88 13.69
C ALA A 124 -6.41 37.16 14.97
N TYR A 125 -5.36 36.34 14.82
CA TYR A 125 -4.74 35.58 15.92
C TYR A 125 -3.37 36.17 16.22
N GLU A 126 -3.11 36.53 17.46
CA GLU A 126 -1.78 36.96 17.93
C GLU A 126 -0.92 35.78 18.33
N VAL A 127 0.32 35.72 17.88
CA VAL A 127 1.32 34.76 18.32
C VAL A 127 1.82 35.16 19.70
N ILE A 128 1.34 34.48 20.74
CA ILE A 128 1.65 34.81 22.14
C ILE A 128 2.82 33.99 22.71
N LYS A 129 3.21 32.89 22.06
CA LYS A 129 4.31 32.07 22.49
C LYS A 129 4.88 31.25 21.34
N ILE A 130 6.21 31.07 21.34
CA ILE A 130 6.94 30.27 20.36
C ILE A 130 7.83 29.29 21.13
N LYS A 131 7.86 28.03 20.68
CA LYS A 131 8.80 26.99 21.14
C LYS A 131 9.44 26.32 19.95
N THR A 132 10.73 26.44 19.79
CA THR A 132 11.49 25.71 18.78
C THR A 132 11.64 24.25 19.20
N LEU A 133 11.41 23.34 18.27
CA LEU A 133 11.69 21.91 18.34
C LEU A 133 12.75 21.60 17.28
N ASP A 134 13.31 20.41 17.26
CA ASP A 134 14.42 20.08 16.34
C ASP A 134 14.07 20.39 14.86
N ASP A 135 12.93 19.89 14.37
CA ASP A 135 12.52 20.03 12.97
C ASP A 135 11.26 20.91 12.79
N TYR A 136 10.69 21.45 13.85
CA TYR A 136 9.41 22.15 13.86
C TYR A 136 9.40 23.30 14.84
N VAL A 137 8.45 24.21 14.63
CA VAL A 137 8.19 25.28 15.60
C VAL A 137 6.75 25.14 16.10
N ARG A 138 6.59 25.15 17.40
CA ARG A 138 5.28 25.19 18.03
C ARG A 138 4.94 26.62 18.39
N ILE A 139 3.91 27.16 17.79
CA ILE A 139 3.36 28.49 18.11
C ILE A 139 2.07 28.34 18.92
N TYR A 140 1.81 29.32 19.73
CA TYR A 140 0.54 29.47 20.45
C TYR A 140 -0.07 30.78 19.95
N VAL A 141 -1.27 30.67 19.40
CA VAL A 141 -1.99 31.80 18.86
C VAL A 141 -3.27 32.02 19.63
N GLN A 142 -3.65 33.25 19.83
CA GLN A 142 -4.85 33.63 20.56
C GLN A 142 -5.64 34.69 19.79
N ASN A 143 -6.94 34.51 19.76
CA ASN A 143 -7.89 35.50 19.26
C ASN A 143 -8.69 36.04 20.45
N ASP A 144 -9.07 37.31 20.43
CA ASP A 144 -9.82 37.96 21.50
C ASP A 144 -11.18 37.31 21.81
N LYS A 145 -11.70 36.51 20.86
CA LYS A 145 -12.97 35.80 20.97
C LYS A 145 -12.84 34.41 21.62
N GLU A 146 -11.63 33.91 21.84
CA GLU A 146 -11.34 32.57 22.35
C GLU A 146 -10.74 32.63 23.77
N ASP A 147 -11.29 31.86 24.69
CA ASP A 147 -10.82 31.83 26.08
C ASP A 147 -9.46 31.16 26.26
N GLN A 148 -9.02 30.33 25.34
CA GLN A 148 -7.75 29.62 25.42
C GLN A 148 -6.94 29.71 24.12
N PRO A 149 -5.60 29.79 24.26
CA PRO A 149 -4.72 29.82 23.07
C PRO A 149 -4.81 28.51 22.27
N GLN A 150 -4.93 28.63 20.98
CA GLN A 150 -4.75 27.52 20.05
C GLN A 150 -3.25 27.22 19.92
N LYS A 151 -2.95 25.93 19.82
CA LYS A 151 -1.59 25.41 19.72
C LYS A 151 -1.41 24.83 18.32
N LEU A 152 -0.44 25.35 17.59
CA LEU A 152 -0.16 24.95 16.21
C LEU A 152 1.28 24.49 16.09
N LEU A 153 1.47 23.43 15.29
CA LEU A 153 2.79 22.93 14.93
C LEU A 153 3.05 23.28 13.46
N ILE A 154 4.11 24.04 13.22
CA ILE A 154 4.50 24.52 11.89
C ILE A 154 5.89 24.00 11.54
N ASP A 155 6.19 23.78 10.27
CA ASP A 155 7.52 23.48 9.80
C ASP A 155 8.42 24.73 9.78
N LEU A 156 9.72 24.54 9.63
CA LEU A 156 10.68 25.63 9.59
C LEU A 156 10.50 26.51 8.35
N ASP A 157 10.09 25.93 7.23
CA ASP A 157 9.87 26.66 5.99
C ASP A 157 8.73 27.67 6.15
N ASP A 158 7.60 27.24 6.72
CA ASP A 158 6.50 28.15 7.04
C ASP A 158 6.90 29.18 8.07
N TYR A 159 7.63 28.78 9.11
CA TYR A 159 8.11 29.71 10.15
C TYR A 159 8.90 30.87 9.55
N PHE A 160 9.81 30.59 8.63
CA PHE A 160 10.62 31.62 7.96
C PHE A 160 9.84 32.36 6.86
N THR A 161 9.03 31.66 6.09
CA THR A 161 8.25 32.26 5.00
C THR A 161 7.25 33.28 5.50
N TYR A 162 6.51 32.96 6.55
CA TYR A 162 5.56 33.85 7.20
C TYR A 162 6.21 34.83 8.20
N LYS A 163 7.55 34.78 8.36
CA LYS A 163 8.34 35.63 9.27
C LYS A 163 7.73 35.70 10.68
N ILE A 164 7.32 34.55 11.20
CA ILE A 164 6.61 34.44 12.48
C ILE A 164 7.53 34.88 13.63
N ARG A 165 7.04 35.81 14.44
CA ARG A 165 7.68 36.30 15.66
C ARG A 165 6.63 36.40 16.76
N LEU A 166 7.08 36.63 17.99
CA LEU A 166 6.19 36.99 19.09
C LEU A 166 5.41 38.28 18.69
N HIS A 167 4.11 38.30 18.96
CA HIS A 167 3.20 39.37 18.59
C HIS A 167 2.92 39.51 17.09
N THR A 168 3.31 38.54 16.26
CA THR A 168 2.87 38.49 14.86
C THR A 168 1.36 38.23 14.81
N MET A 169 0.64 39.07 14.06
CA MET A 169 -0.77 38.87 13.80
C MET A 169 -0.94 37.93 12.58
N LEU A 170 -1.68 36.87 12.75
CA LEU A 170 -2.02 35.89 11.72
C LEU A 170 -3.49 35.98 11.40
N ASP A 171 -3.85 36.02 10.13
CA ASP A 171 -5.24 35.93 9.72
C ASP A 171 -5.78 34.50 9.91
N ARG A 172 -7.10 34.36 9.93
CA ARG A 172 -7.79 33.08 10.12
C ARG A 172 -7.43 32.04 9.06
N TYR A 173 -7.07 32.45 7.85
CA TYR A 173 -6.76 31.53 6.75
C TYR A 173 -5.35 30.96 6.91
N THR A 174 -4.40 31.78 7.36
CA THR A 174 -3.06 31.34 7.73
C THR A 174 -3.11 30.36 8.91
N VAL A 175 -3.93 30.64 9.92
CA VAL A 175 -4.14 29.72 11.05
C VAL A 175 -4.77 28.41 10.57
N ALA A 176 -5.81 28.47 9.72
CA ALA A 176 -6.42 27.27 9.14
C ALA A 176 -5.44 26.48 8.25
N HIS A 177 -4.56 27.16 7.51
CA HIS A 177 -3.49 26.51 6.76
C HIS A 177 -2.55 25.72 7.66
N PHE A 178 -2.10 26.31 8.77
CA PHE A 178 -1.24 25.63 9.72
C PHE A 178 -1.94 24.47 10.42
N GLN A 179 -3.22 24.62 10.79
CA GLN A 179 -4.03 23.52 11.34
C GLN A 179 -4.10 22.34 10.37
N ARG A 180 -4.30 22.62 9.08
CA ARG A 180 -4.33 21.57 8.04
C ARG A 180 -2.98 20.87 7.91
N LYS A 181 -1.88 21.63 7.87
CA LYS A 181 -0.53 21.05 7.83
C LYS A 181 -0.23 20.20 9.07
N GLU A 182 -0.65 20.65 10.24
CA GLU A 182 -0.48 19.87 11.48
C GLU A 182 -1.19 18.51 11.41
N ILE A 183 -2.42 18.46 10.85
CA ILE A 183 -3.15 17.21 10.63
C ILE A 183 -2.34 16.25 9.75
N VAL A 184 -1.80 16.73 8.63
CA VAL A 184 -0.97 15.94 7.72
C VAL A 184 0.29 15.43 8.41
N LEU A 185 0.97 16.32 9.15
CA LEU A 185 2.19 15.98 9.89
C LEU A 185 1.93 14.94 10.99
N GLU A 186 0.83 15.06 11.72
CA GLU A 186 0.47 14.08 12.74
C GLU A 186 0.15 12.71 12.13
N ALA A 187 -0.51 12.71 10.98
CA ALA A 187 -0.76 11.50 10.22
C ALA A 187 0.53 10.83 9.74
N TYR A 188 1.48 11.61 9.20
CA TYR A 188 2.81 11.13 8.83
C TYR A 188 3.54 10.48 10.01
N ARG A 189 3.59 11.18 11.14
CA ARG A 189 4.20 10.65 12.38
C ARG A 189 3.50 9.38 12.85
N GLY A 190 2.18 9.32 12.70
CA GLY A 190 1.39 8.13 12.99
C GLY A 190 1.77 6.95 12.10
N ALA A 191 1.95 7.21 10.80
CA ALA A 191 2.38 6.22 9.82
C ALA A 191 3.78 5.68 10.16
N ILE A 192 4.75 6.55 10.44
CA ILE A 192 6.10 6.15 10.86
C ILE A 192 6.07 5.28 12.12
N ARG A 193 5.27 5.65 13.14
CA ARG A 193 5.13 4.81 14.34
C ARG A 193 4.61 3.40 14.01
N LYS A 194 3.66 3.28 13.07
CA LYS A 194 3.15 1.96 12.65
C LYS A 194 4.20 1.16 11.89
N LEU A 195 4.92 1.81 10.98
CA LEU A 195 5.97 1.17 10.17
C LEU A 195 7.15 0.68 11.03
N ARG A 196 7.43 1.31 12.15
CA ARG A 196 8.40 0.80 13.15
C ARG A 196 7.96 -0.49 13.85
N MET A 197 6.67 -0.77 13.88
CA MET A 197 6.15 -1.99 14.54
C MET A 197 6.08 -3.20 13.61
N ARG A 198 5.73 -2.97 12.34
CA ARG A 198 5.71 -3.99 11.28
C ARG A 198 5.70 -3.34 9.91
N ASP A 199 6.01 -4.13 8.91
CA ASP A 199 5.86 -3.71 7.51
C ASP A 199 4.39 -3.59 7.12
N TYR A 200 4.11 -2.62 6.29
CA TYR A 200 2.80 -2.35 5.67
C TYR A 200 2.98 -2.23 4.17
N THR A 201 2.02 -2.76 3.42
CA THR A 201 1.90 -2.45 1.99
C THR A 201 1.33 -1.04 1.80
N ARG A 202 1.53 -0.47 0.60
CA ARG A 202 0.92 0.81 0.21
C ARG A 202 -0.59 0.81 0.47
N LYS A 203 -1.29 -0.25 0.06
CA LYS A 203 -2.74 -0.41 0.29
C LYS A 203 -3.11 -0.43 1.78
N GLU A 204 -2.38 -1.19 2.59
CA GLU A 204 -2.66 -1.26 4.04
C GLU A 204 -2.46 0.10 4.71
N MET A 205 -1.38 0.80 4.35
CA MET A 205 -1.10 2.13 4.89
C MET A 205 -2.13 3.14 4.40
N GLY A 206 -2.49 3.14 3.10
CA GLY A 206 -3.54 3.99 2.55
C GLY A 206 -4.88 3.77 3.23
N THR A 207 -5.27 2.51 3.48
CA THR A 207 -6.49 2.19 4.24
C THR A 207 -6.47 2.77 5.66
N TRP A 208 -5.30 2.81 6.29
CA TRP A 208 -5.18 3.41 7.61
C TRP A 208 -5.20 4.93 7.55
N LEU A 209 -4.52 5.56 6.59
CA LEU A 209 -4.49 7.01 6.41
C LEU A 209 -5.88 7.56 6.08
N HIS A 210 -6.65 6.91 5.21
CA HIS A 210 -8.04 7.32 4.92
C HIS A 210 -8.99 7.31 6.14
N ARG A 211 -8.62 6.64 7.21
CA ARG A 211 -9.39 6.65 8.47
C ARG A 211 -8.96 7.76 9.42
N GLN A 212 -7.89 8.49 9.10
CA GLN A 212 -7.47 9.62 9.93
C GLN A 212 -8.39 10.82 9.65
N PRO A 213 -8.87 11.51 10.69
CA PRO A 213 -9.76 12.65 10.50
C PRO A 213 -9.02 13.82 9.84
N GLY A 214 -9.69 14.51 8.95
CA GLY A 214 -9.22 15.76 8.35
C GLY A 214 -8.25 15.62 7.17
N LEU A 215 -7.86 14.39 6.77
CA LEU A 215 -7.06 14.18 5.55
C LEU A 215 -7.95 14.16 4.31
N SER A 216 -7.53 14.86 3.27
CA SER A 216 -8.11 14.71 1.92
C SER A 216 -7.50 13.50 1.19
N VAL A 217 -8.07 13.15 0.05
CA VAL A 217 -7.53 12.08 -0.81
C VAL A 217 -6.13 12.46 -1.29
N GLU A 218 -5.92 13.72 -1.66
CA GLU A 218 -4.62 14.23 -2.11
C GLU A 218 -3.57 14.17 -0.99
N ASP A 219 -3.95 14.49 0.25
CA ASP A 219 -3.04 14.40 1.40
C ASP A 219 -2.60 12.93 1.61
N VAL A 220 -3.53 11.99 1.49
CA VAL A 220 -3.22 10.55 1.64
C VAL A 220 -2.27 10.07 0.55
N GLU A 221 -2.53 10.41 -0.72
CA GLU A 221 -1.66 10.04 -1.83
C GLU A 221 -0.27 10.68 -1.72
N GLY A 222 -0.21 11.96 -1.32
CA GLY A 222 1.05 12.65 -1.06
C GLY A 222 1.87 11.97 0.04
N LEU A 223 1.23 11.62 1.16
CA LEU A 223 1.88 10.91 2.26
C LEU A 223 2.36 9.51 1.86
N LEU A 224 1.57 8.77 1.07
CA LEU A 224 1.98 7.45 0.58
C LEU A 224 3.20 7.55 -0.33
N SER A 225 3.20 8.50 -1.25
CA SER A 225 4.33 8.74 -2.16
C SER A 225 5.59 9.13 -1.40
N GLU A 226 5.48 10.01 -0.41
CA GLU A 226 6.61 10.40 0.45
C GLU A 226 7.19 9.21 1.24
N LEU A 227 6.32 8.35 1.77
CA LEU A 227 6.75 7.15 2.50
C LEU A 227 7.44 6.12 1.59
N GLU A 228 7.03 6.02 0.33
CA GLU A 228 7.69 5.18 -0.68
C GLU A 228 9.04 5.75 -1.12
N GLU A 229 9.09 7.04 -1.44
CA GLU A 229 10.34 7.71 -1.82
C GLU A 229 11.42 7.61 -0.74
N LYS A 230 11.02 7.70 0.52
CA LYS A 230 11.91 7.51 1.68
C LYS A 230 12.20 6.04 2.00
N GLY A 231 11.63 5.10 1.25
CA GLY A 231 11.84 3.67 1.42
C GLY A 231 11.17 3.06 2.66
N TYR A 232 10.26 3.76 3.32
CA TYR A 232 9.51 3.22 4.45
C TYR A 232 8.42 2.23 4.02
N ILE A 233 7.92 2.36 2.80
CA ILE A 233 7.01 1.41 2.16
C ILE A 233 7.70 0.89 0.90
N ASN A 234 7.75 -0.43 0.77
CA ASN A 234 8.28 -1.08 -0.42
C ASN A 234 7.51 -2.39 -0.64
N ASP A 235 6.52 -2.36 -1.51
CA ASP A 235 5.63 -3.49 -1.78
C ASP A 235 6.39 -4.67 -2.40
N ASN A 236 7.44 -4.42 -3.19
CA ASN A 236 8.28 -5.48 -3.76
C ASN A 236 9.09 -6.22 -2.67
N LEU A 237 9.72 -5.48 -1.78
CA LEU A 237 10.47 -6.07 -0.67
C LEU A 237 9.53 -6.85 0.28
N TYR A 238 8.37 -6.25 0.59
CA TYR A 238 7.34 -6.92 1.37
C TYR A 238 6.88 -8.22 0.72
N MET A 239 6.65 -8.22 -0.59
CA MET A 239 6.25 -9.39 -1.36
C MET A 239 7.28 -10.51 -1.25
N GLN A 240 8.57 -10.21 -1.50
CA GLN A 240 9.65 -11.19 -1.43
C GLN A 240 9.74 -11.84 -0.04
N GLN A 241 9.80 -11.05 1.01
CA GLN A 241 9.85 -11.53 2.39
C GLN A 241 8.61 -12.36 2.76
N LYS A 242 7.45 -11.96 2.26
CA LYS A 242 6.20 -12.69 2.51
C LYS A 242 6.15 -14.03 1.80
N ILE A 243 6.65 -14.10 0.57
CA ILE A 243 6.80 -15.34 -0.19
C ILE A 243 7.69 -16.30 0.59
N GLU A 244 8.90 -15.89 0.97
CA GLU A 244 9.84 -16.71 1.74
C GLU A 244 9.23 -17.25 3.05
N LYS A 245 8.59 -16.38 3.81
CA LYS A 245 7.92 -16.74 5.06
C LYS A 245 6.80 -17.75 4.84
N MET A 246 6.01 -17.60 3.79
CA MET A 246 4.93 -18.53 3.48
C MET A 246 5.44 -19.85 2.91
N GLN A 247 6.53 -19.85 2.15
CA GLN A 247 7.23 -21.07 1.74
C GLN A 247 7.76 -21.84 2.95
N PHE A 248 8.40 -21.15 3.89
CA PHE A 248 8.85 -21.75 5.14
C PHE A 248 7.71 -22.40 5.95
N SER A 249 6.53 -21.78 5.93
CA SER A 249 5.32 -22.33 6.56
C SER A 249 4.60 -23.38 5.72
N LEU A 250 5.21 -23.87 4.65
CA LEU A 250 4.70 -24.90 3.75
C LEU A 250 3.37 -24.54 3.07
N SER A 251 3.24 -23.30 2.62
CA SER A 251 2.10 -22.84 1.80
C SER A 251 2.34 -23.11 0.31
N GLY A 252 1.29 -23.45 -0.43
CA GLY A 252 1.32 -23.54 -1.89
C GLY A 252 1.20 -22.17 -2.57
N LYS A 253 1.65 -22.10 -3.85
CA LYS A 253 1.65 -20.86 -4.67
C LYS A 253 0.28 -20.17 -4.69
N GLY A 254 -0.82 -20.90 -4.79
CA GLY A 254 -2.17 -20.34 -4.81
C GLY A 254 -2.57 -19.59 -3.53
N ASN A 255 -2.11 -20.06 -2.36
CA ASN A 255 -2.36 -19.34 -1.10
C ASN A 255 -1.48 -18.11 -0.95
N ILE A 256 -0.22 -18.21 -1.39
CA ILE A 256 0.71 -17.06 -1.45
C ILE A 256 0.11 -15.98 -2.34
N ARG A 257 -0.29 -16.33 -3.55
CA ARG A 257 -0.95 -15.43 -4.51
C ARG A 257 -2.13 -14.69 -3.89
N ARG A 258 -3.09 -15.44 -3.35
CA ARG A 258 -4.29 -14.87 -2.73
C ARG A 258 -3.96 -13.93 -1.57
N THR A 259 -2.98 -14.30 -0.76
CA THR A 259 -2.55 -13.48 0.38
C THR A 259 -1.96 -12.15 -0.07
N LEU A 260 -1.08 -12.15 -1.08
CA LEU A 260 -0.42 -10.96 -1.59
C LEU A 260 -1.39 -10.01 -2.31
N ILE A 261 -2.29 -10.54 -3.14
CA ILE A 261 -3.35 -9.74 -3.78
C ILE A 261 -4.27 -9.10 -2.75
N ASN A 262 -4.65 -9.83 -1.71
CA ASN A 262 -5.45 -9.27 -0.61
C ASN A 262 -4.71 -8.14 0.13
N LYS A 263 -3.38 -8.18 0.15
CA LYS A 263 -2.53 -7.12 0.70
C LYS A 263 -2.38 -5.91 -0.23
N GLY A 264 -2.85 -6.02 -1.46
CA GLY A 264 -2.91 -4.93 -2.44
C GLY A 264 -1.76 -4.90 -3.44
N ILE A 265 -0.95 -5.93 -3.47
CA ILE A 265 0.08 -6.09 -4.49
C ILE A 265 -0.62 -6.48 -5.80
N SER A 266 -0.15 -5.96 -6.93
CA SER A 266 -0.76 -6.23 -8.23
C SER A 266 -0.71 -7.72 -8.58
N ALA A 267 -1.71 -8.20 -9.30
CA ALA A 267 -1.74 -9.61 -9.72
C ALA A 267 -0.58 -9.93 -10.66
N GLU A 268 -0.17 -8.96 -11.49
CA GLU A 268 0.92 -9.09 -12.45
C GLU A 268 2.27 -9.28 -11.74
N ASP A 269 2.60 -8.43 -10.78
CA ASP A 269 3.84 -8.54 -10.00
C ASP A 269 3.89 -9.85 -9.20
N VAL A 270 2.76 -10.24 -8.61
CA VAL A 270 2.67 -11.51 -7.85
C VAL A 270 2.85 -12.71 -8.77
N ASP A 271 2.23 -12.72 -9.95
CA ASP A 271 2.31 -13.84 -10.89
C ASP A 271 3.73 -13.94 -11.49
N GLU A 272 4.39 -12.81 -11.76
CA GLU A 272 5.79 -12.76 -12.16
C GLU A 272 6.70 -13.35 -11.08
N ALA A 273 6.57 -12.89 -9.85
CA ALA A 273 7.38 -13.39 -8.73
C ALA A 273 7.16 -14.88 -8.46
N LEU A 274 5.93 -15.38 -8.60
CA LEU A 274 5.62 -16.80 -8.39
C LEU A 274 6.04 -17.69 -9.55
N SER A 275 6.10 -17.17 -10.78
CA SER A 275 6.57 -17.90 -11.95
C SER A 275 8.06 -18.23 -11.87
N GLY A 276 8.85 -17.40 -11.20
CA GLY A 276 10.27 -17.63 -10.93
C GLY A 276 10.56 -18.69 -9.86
N LEU A 277 9.54 -19.23 -9.17
CA LEU A 277 9.72 -20.22 -8.12
C LEU A 277 9.79 -21.64 -8.70
N ASP A 278 10.76 -22.42 -8.23
CA ASP A 278 10.96 -23.81 -8.64
C ASP A 278 9.75 -24.70 -8.26
N ASP A 279 9.23 -25.40 -9.26
CA ASP A 279 8.10 -26.32 -9.09
C ASP A 279 8.49 -27.57 -8.29
N GLU A 280 9.74 -28.02 -8.36
CA GLU A 280 10.22 -29.15 -7.56
C GLU A 280 10.28 -28.78 -6.07
N GLU A 281 10.67 -27.58 -5.75
CA GLU A 281 10.58 -27.07 -4.37
C GLU A 281 9.14 -27.02 -3.87
N GLU A 282 8.18 -26.65 -4.72
CA GLU A 282 6.76 -26.65 -4.34
C GLU A 282 6.26 -28.08 -4.06
N ARG A 283 6.64 -29.06 -4.88
CA ARG A 283 6.33 -30.49 -4.66
C ARG A 283 6.95 -31.00 -3.36
N LEU A 284 8.18 -30.59 -3.07
CA LEU A 284 8.83 -30.97 -1.80
C LEU A 284 8.12 -30.36 -0.59
N ARG A 285 7.69 -29.10 -0.68
CA ARG A 285 6.88 -28.48 0.38
C ARG A 285 5.53 -29.18 0.57
N ALA A 286 4.88 -29.55 -0.53
CA ALA A 286 3.62 -30.31 -0.49
C ALA A 286 3.82 -31.68 0.22
N LEU A 287 4.91 -32.38 -0.09
CA LEU A 287 5.24 -33.66 0.53
C LEU A 287 5.46 -33.50 2.05
N LYS A 288 6.30 -32.54 2.46
CA LYS A 288 6.54 -32.26 3.90
C LYS A 288 5.25 -31.89 4.64
N MET A 289 4.35 -31.16 3.99
CA MET A 289 3.05 -30.82 4.58
C MET A 289 2.14 -32.06 4.65
N ALA A 290 2.12 -32.89 3.62
CA ALA A 290 1.33 -34.13 3.59
C ALA A 290 1.76 -35.10 4.68
N GLU A 291 3.05 -35.27 4.92
CA GLU A 291 3.61 -36.09 6.01
C GLU A 291 3.16 -35.55 7.39
N LYS A 292 3.23 -34.26 7.62
CA LYS A 292 2.70 -33.61 8.85
C LYS A 292 1.20 -33.87 9.01
N LEU A 293 0.42 -33.74 7.91
CA LEU A 293 -1.01 -34.02 7.93
C LEU A 293 -1.31 -35.48 8.20
N MET A 294 -0.55 -36.40 7.60
CA MET A 294 -0.67 -37.85 7.83
C MET A 294 -0.50 -38.20 9.30
N ALA A 295 0.50 -37.63 9.97
CA ALA A 295 0.75 -37.86 11.40
C ALA A 295 -0.40 -37.32 12.31
N THR A 296 -1.15 -36.31 11.85
CA THR A 296 -2.23 -35.69 12.64
C THR A 296 -3.60 -36.27 12.38
N ILE A 297 -3.84 -36.85 11.18
CA ILE A 297 -5.13 -37.40 10.80
C ILE A 297 -5.24 -38.82 11.34
N LYS A 298 -5.98 -38.94 12.43
CA LYS A 298 -6.30 -40.24 13.08
C LYS A 298 -7.76 -40.61 12.82
N ASP A 299 -8.16 -41.81 13.12
CA ASP A 299 -9.56 -42.28 13.07
C ASP A 299 -10.22 -42.20 11.67
N LYS A 300 -9.49 -42.42 10.58
CA LYS A 300 -10.02 -42.50 9.21
C LYS A 300 -9.38 -43.65 8.44
N SER A 301 -10.12 -44.23 7.48
CA SER A 301 -9.55 -45.21 6.54
C SER A 301 -8.45 -44.54 5.69
N ARG A 302 -7.54 -45.37 5.13
CA ARG A 302 -6.48 -44.95 4.21
C ARG A 302 -7.04 -44.11 3.06
N LYS A 303 -8.13 -44.54 2.43
CA LYS A 303 -8.80 -43.82 1.36
C LYS A 303 -9.26 -42.42 1.81
N MET A 304 -9.90 -42.34 2.97
CA MET A 304 -10.40 -41.06 3.52
C MET A 304 -9.26 -40.18 4.02
N LYS A 305 -8.15 -40.78 4.55
CA LYS A 305 -6.93 -40.02 4.90
C LYS A 305 -6.34 -39.37 3.66
N LYS A 306 -6.14 -40.12 2.55
CA LYS A 306 -5.66 -39.59 1.26
C LYS A 306 -6.51 -38.45 0.76
N GLN A 307 -7.83 -38.64 0.70
CA GLN A 307 -8.76 -37.58 0.26
C GLN A 307 -8.68 -36.32 1.14
N THR A 308 -8.61 -36.51 2.46
CA THR A 308 -8.48 -35.41 3.40
C THR A 308 -7.17 -34.65 3.22
N ILE A 309 -6.07 -35.34 2.97
CA ILE A 309 -4.75 -34.73 2.71
C ILE A 309 -4.82 -33.91 1.41
N VAL A 310 -5.36 -34.48 0.33
CA VAL A 310 -5.54 -33.76 -0.95
C VAL A 310 -6.36 -32.48 -0.76
N GLN A 311 -7.52 -32.58 -0.10
CA GLN A 311 -8.36 -31.41 0.15
C GLN A 311 -7.66 -30.34 0.98
N LYS A 312 -6.89 -30.77 2.00
CA LYS A 312 -6.12 -29.81 2.83
C LYS A 312 -4.98 -29.16 2.07
N LEU A 313 -4.25 -29.93 1.23
CA LEU A 313 -3.21 -29.35 0.37
C LEU A 313 -3.78 -28.33 -0.60
N ILE A 314 -4.90 -28.64 -1.25
CA ILE A 314 -5.59 -27.68 -2.12
C ILE A 314 -6.03 -26.42 -1.34
N SER A 315 -6.57 -26.59 -0.13
CA SER A 315 -6.95 -25.45 0.72
C SER A 315 -5.76 -24.59 1.16
N LEU A 316 -4.57 -25.18 1.25
CA LEU A 316 -3.30 -24.51 1.52
C LEU A 316 -2.67 -23.89 0.26
N GLY A 317 -3.37 -24.00 -0.87
CA GLY A 317 -3.00 -23.35 -2.13
C GLY A 317 -2.04 -24.12 -3.01
N PHE A 318 -1.83 -25.42 -2.76
CA PHE A 318 -1.14 -26.28 -3.70
C PHE A 318 -2.04 -26.62 -4.90
N ASP A 319 -1.42 -26.76 -6.06
CA ASP A 319 -2.13 -27.20 -7.26
C ASP A 319 -2.76 -28.58 -7.07
N SER A 320 -3.88 -28.82 -7.78
CA SER A 320 -4.64 -30.08 -7.66
C SER A 320 -3.84 -31.32 -8.06
N ASP A 321 -2.98 -31.18 -9.08
CA ASP A 321 -2.18 -32.32 -9.57
C ASP A 321 -0.99 -32.58 -8.64
N ILE A 322 -0.37 -31.50 -8.09
CA ILE A 322 0.62 -31.61 -7.03
C ILE A 322 0.01 -32.29 -5.79
N ALA A 323 -1.18 -31.87 -5.38
CA ALA A 323 -1.84 -32.44 -4.21
C ALA A 323 -2.17 -33.92 -4.38
N ARG A 324 -2.65 -34.34 -5.55
CA ARG A 324 -2.94 -35.76 -5.87
C ARG A 324 -1.70 -36.59 -5.95
N SER A 325 -0.71 -36.18 -6.76
CA SER A 325 0.55 -36.90 -6.92
C SER A 325 1.31 -37.03 -5.60
N THR A 326 1.27 -36.00 -4.76
CA THR A 326 1.86 -36.04 -3.41
C THR A 326 1.16 -37.08 -2.53
N SER A 327 -0.19 -37.12 -2.55
CA SER A 327 -0.95 -38.12 -1.78
C SER A 327 -0.71 -39.54 -2.22
N GLU A 328 -0.38 -39.78 -3.48
CA GLU A 328 -0.03 -41.13 -4.00
C GLU A 328 1.36 -41.59 -3.56
N ARG A 329 2.31 -40.67 -3.41
CA ARG A 329 3.66 -40.92 -2.94
C ARG A 329 3.76 -41.25 -1.43
N LEU A 330 2.71 -40.93 -0.66
CA LEU A 330 2.67 -41.23 0.75
C LEU A 330 2.60 -42.76 0.99
N ASN A 331 3.52 -43.27 1.78
CA ASN A 331 3.52 -44.68 2.16
C ASN A 331 2.56 -44.89 3.33
N PHE A 332 1.51 -45.65 3.11
CA PHE A 332 0.60 -46.09 4.16
C PHE A 332 0.87 -47.57 4.41
N GLU A 333 1.30 -47.92 5.63
CA GLU A 333 1.50 -49.30 6.02
C GLU A 333 0.18 -50.09 5.95
N GLU A 334 0.23 -51.39 5.55
CA GLU A 334 -0.98 -52.21 5.35
C GLU A 334 -1.77 -52.42 6.64
N GLU A 335 -1.07 -52.50 7.79
CA GLU A 335 -1.69 -52.71 9.11
C GLU A 335 -2.53 -51.50 9.61
N ASP A 336 -2.44 -50.34 8.95
CA ASP A 336 -2.99 -49.10 9.45
C ASP A 336 -4.53 -49.03 9.40
N ASP A 337 -5.20 -49.71 8.47
CA ASP A 337 -6.67 -49.63 8.33
C ASP A 337 -7.40 -50.49 9.38
N SER A 338 -6.88 -51.68 9.75
CA SER A 338 -7.49 -52.53 10.79
C SER A 338 -7.34 -51.89 12.19
N ASP A 339 -6.17 -51.41 12.54
CA ASP A 339 -5.91 -50.70 13.80
C ASP A 339 -6.68 -49.38 13.91
N ALA A 340 -6.76 -48.64 12.81
CA ALA A 340 -7.54 -47.39 12.75
C ALA A 340 -9.04 -47.68 12.89
N LEU A 341 -9.54 -48.76 12.29
CA LEU A 341 -10.94 -49.20 12.41
C LEU A 341 -11.24 -49.57 13.87
N ASN A 342 -10.41 -50.37 14.50
CA ASN A 342 -10.58 -50.80 15.90
C ASN A 342 -10.64 -49.59 16.85
N LYS A 343 -9.72 -48.64 16.72
CA LYS A 343 -9.72 -47.37 17.49
C LYS A 343 -10.96 -46.53 17.24
N THR A 344 -11.43 -46.49 15.98
CA THR A 344 -12.63 -45.74 15.59
C THR A 344 -13.90 -46.39 16.15
N ILE A 345 -14.02 -47.68 16.09
CA ILE A 345 -15.13 -48.46 16.69
C ILE A 345 -15.18 -48.22 18.20
N ALA A 346 -14.03 -48.42 18.89
CA ALA A 346 -13.95 -48.22 20.35
C ALA A 346 -14.35 -46.79 20.75
N LYS A 347 -13.93 -45.81 20.00
CA LYS A 347 -14.31 -44.40 20.21
C LYS A 347 -15.81 -44.16 19.99
N ALA A 348 -16.36 -44.73 18.93
CA ALA A 348 -17.78 -44.62 18.63
C ALA A 348 -18.63 -45.30 19.73
N ILE A 349 -18.28 -46.50 20.13
CA ILE A 349 -18.95 -47.21 21.22
C ILE A 349 -18.92 -46.33 22.50
N ARG A 350 -17.74 -45.88 22.93
CA ARG A 350 -17.60 -45.02 24.11
C ARG A 350 -18.45 -43.75 24.05
N THR A 351 -18.64 -43.23 22.83
CA THR A 351 -19.41 -41.97 22.63
C THR A 351 -20.93 -42.23 22.67
N TYR A 352 -21.38 -43.30 22.04
CA TYR A 352 -22.82 -43.55 21.82
C TYR A 352 -23.44 -44.51 22.84
N SER A 353 -22.65 -45.38 23.53
CA SER A 353 -23.15 -46.29 24.55
C SER A 353 -23.81 -45.60 25.75
N ARG A 354 -23.54 -44.32 25.95
CA ARG A 354 -24.23 -43.52 26.99
C ARG A 354 -25.74 -43.30 26.72
N LYS A 355 -26.19 -43.48 25.47
CA LYS A 355 -27.57 -43.16 25.03
C LYS A 355 -28.22 -44.31 24.25
N LEU A 356 -27.45 -45.28 23.81
CA LEU A 356 -27.91 -46.35 22.93
C LEU A 356 -27.27 -47.67 23.40
N SER A 357 -28.05 -48.78 23.34
CA SER A 357 -27.60 -50.12 23.62
C SER A 357 -28.07 -51.06 22.50
N GLY A 358 -27.52 -52.31 22.43
CA GLY A 358 -27.90 -53.35 21.48
C GLY A 358 -27.85 -52.92 20.01
N GLN A 359 -28.85 -53.32 19.23
CA GLN A 359 -28.88 -53.09 17.78
C GLN A 359 -28.88 -51.61 17.34
N PRO A 360 -29.56 -50.66 18.05
CA PRO A 360 -29.45 -49.24 17.75
C PRO A 360 -28.03 -48.68 17.90
N LEU A 361 -27.26 -49.13 18.91
CA LEU A 361 -25.86 -48.74 19.09
C LEU A 361 -25.00 -49.31 17.94
N LYS A 362 -25.19 -50.59 17.58
CA LYS A 362 -24.48 -51.23 16.47
C LYS A 362 -24.68 -50.49 15.16
N ASN A 363 -25.91 -50.11 14.85
CA ASN A 363 -26.22 -49.35 13.65
C ASN A 363 -25.58 -47.92 13.66
N LYS A 364 -25.55 -47.25 14.82
CA LYS A 364 -24.94 -45.94 14.94
C LYS A 364 -23.41 -45.98 14.79
N VAL A 365 -22.76 -47.00 15.35
CA VAL A 365 -21.31 -47.27 15.20
C VAL A 365 -20.99 -47.58 13.74
N LEU A 366 -21.78 -48.43 13.06
CA LEU A 366 -21.64 -48.74 11.64
C LEU A 366 -21.65 -47.45 10.79
N VAL A 367 -22.70 -46.63 10.94
CA VAL A 367 -22.81 -45.35 10.20
C VAL A 367 -21.64 -44.42 10.49
N TYR A 368 -21.23 -44.31 11.74
CA TYR A 368 -20.08 -43.46 12.11
C TYR A 368 -18.79 -43.92 11.43
N CYS A 369 -18.48 -45.25 11.45
CA CYS A 369 -17.29 -45.80 10.82
C CYS A 369 -17.35 -45.66 9.28
N MET A 370 -18.52 -45.84 8.67
CA MET A 370 -18.73 -45.62 7.23
C MET A 370 -18.45 -44.13 6.87
N GLN A 371 -18.88 -43.20 7.69
CA GLN A 371 -18.56 -41.75 7.48
C GLN A 371 -17.07 -41.43 7.61
N LYS A 372 -16.31 -42.31 8.28
CA LYS A 372 -14.85 -42.24 8.36
C LYS A 372 -14.15 -42.97 7.21
N GLY A 373 -14.93 -43.54 6.29
CA GLY A 373 -14.47 -44.15 5.03
C GLY A 373 -14.08 -45.61 5.12
N PHE A 374 -14.40 -46.31 6.21
CA PHE A 374 -14.19 -47.76 6.32
C PHE A 374 -15.25 -48.52 5.54
N LEU A 375 -14.89 -49.69 5.00
CA LEU A 375 -15.80 -50.54 4.27
C LEU A 375 -16.82 -51.19 5.20
N ARG A 376 -18.06 -51.31 4.72
CA ARG A 376 -19.12 -51.90 5.53
C ARG A 376 -18.84 -53.32 5.97
N GLU A 377 -18.21 -54.13 5.09
CA GLU A 377 -17.85 -55.50 5.36
C GLU A 377 -16.85 -55.60 6.54
N ASP A 378 -15.77 -54.80 6.50
CA ASP A 378 -14.77 -54.79 7.56
C ASP A 378 -15.36 -54.34 8.90
N ILE A 379 -16.21 -53.33 8.87
CA ILE A 379 -16.91 -52.86 10.07
C ILE A 379 -17.82 -53.96 10.64
N MET A 380 -18.61 -54.63 9.78
CA MET A 380 -19.53 -55.67 10.22
C MET A 380 -18.81 -56.91 10.77
N ASN A 381 -17.69 -57.29 10.16
CA ASN A 381 -16.87 -58.40 10.68
C ASN A 381 -16.43 -58.09 12.13
N HIS A 382 -15.82 -56.92 12.36
CA HIS A 382 -15.41 -56.50 13.71
C HIS A 382 -16.57 -56.35 14.70
N LEU A 383 -17.73 -55.82 14.26
CA LEU A 383 -18.89 -55.68 15.12
C LEU A 383 -19.56 -57.01 15.45
N ASN A 384 -19.41 -58.05 14.59
CA ASN A 384 -19.97 -59.39 14.83
C ASN A 384 -19.09 -60.22 15.76
N GLU A 385 -17.77 -59.93 15.81
CA GLU A 385 -16.82 -60.56 16.74
C GLU A 385 -16.94 -59.99 18.19
N MET A 386 -17.62 -58.84 18.35
CA MET A 386 -17.86 -58.21 19.65
C MET A 386 -19.13 -58.78 20.32
N GLU A 387 -19.04 -59.19 21.59
CA GLU A 387 -20.22 -59.53 22.39
C GLU A 387 -21.03 -58.27 22.71
N TRP A 388 -22.20 -58.12 22.10
CA TRP A 388 -23.15 -57.02 22.37
C TRP A 388 -24.07 -57.48 23.50
N ARG A 389 -23.95 -56.87 24.69
CA ARG A 389 -24.92 -57.04 25.77
C ARG A 389 -26.24 -56.41 25.37
N ASP A 390 -27.23 -57.18 25.04
CA ASP A 390 -28.64 -56.78 25.02
C ASP A 390 -29.07 -56.62 26.50
N GLU A 391 -29.00 -55.43 27.05
CA GLU A 391 -29.70 -55.16 28.28
C GLU A 391 -31.19 -55.11 27.96
N GLN A 392 -31.97 -56.04 28.58
CA GLN A 392 -33.42 -56.12 28.59
C GLN A 392 -34.09 -54.94 29.27
#